data_8d49cf80cae938f0f41fcbec4e726f24
#
_entry.id   8d49cf80cae938f0f41fcbec4e726f24
#
_cell.length_a   1.000
_cell.length_b   1.000
_cell.length_c   1.000
_cell.angle_alpha   90.00
_cell.angle_beta   90.00
_cell.angle_gamma   90.00
#
_symmetry.space_group_name_H-M   'P 1'
#
loop_
_entity.id
_entity.type
_entity.pdbx_description
1 polymer ?
#
loop_
_entity_poly.entity_id
_entity_poly.type
_entity_poly.pdbx_seq_one_letter_code
_entity_poly.pdbx_strand_id
1 'polypeptide(L)'
;MIKAKKSLGQNFLIDKNILEKIVNTTSIEGKNVLEIGPGTGNLTSLILEKKPKKFCVIEKDNDLAEKLTNNFENKIKVINED
;
A
#
# COMPACT_ATOMS: atom_id res chain seq x y z
N MET A 1 8.12 -8.15 -1.35
CA MET A 1 8.60 -7.84 -1.54
C MET A 1 9.26 -7.45 -2.07
N ILE A 2 9.30 -7.08 -2.35
CA ILE A 2 9.94 -6.76 -2.77
C ILE A 2 10.80 -6.30 -2.72
N LYS A 3 11.41 -6.13 -2.68
CA LYS A 3 12.21 -5.77 -2.55
C LYS A 3 12.92 -5.32 -2.99
N ALA A 4 13.00 -4.99 -3.11
CA ALA A 4 13.62 -4.65 -3.49
C ALA A 4 14.42 -4.13 -3.51
N LYS A 5 14.86 -3.89 -3.49
CA LYS A 5 15.51 -3.52 -3.51
C LYS A 5 16.25 -3.43 -4.03
N LYS A 6 16.37 -3.34 -4.20
CA LYS A 6 16.85 -3.41 -4.70
C LYS A 6 17.14 -3.35 -5.35
N SER A 7 17.13 -3.30 -5.51
CA SER A 7 17.16 -3.47 -6.19
C SER A 7 16.75 -3.80 -6.60
N LEU A 8 16.28 -3.82 -6.47
CA LEU A 8 15.67 -4.20 -6.95
C LEU A 8 15.07 -3.95 -7.41
N GLY A 9 14.87 -3.65 -7.34
CA GLY A 9 14.19 -3.40 -7.80
C GLY A 9 13.66 -3.07 -8.33
N GLN A 10 13.93 -2.96 -8.52
CA GLN A 10 13.39 -2.95 -9.02
C GLN A 10 12.62 -3.01 -9.56
N ASN A 11 12.53 -3.29 -9.48
CA ASN A 11 11.69 -3.48 -10.05
C ASN A 11 10.58 -3.69 -9.88
N PHE A 12 10.53 -3.42 -9.14
CA PHE A 12 9.36 -3.51 -9.02
C PHE A 12 8.64 -2.87 -10.02
N LEU A 13 7.94 -3.66 -10.50
CA LEU A 13 7.34 -3.25 -11.48
C LEU A 13 6.13 -2.69 -11.21
N ILE A 14 5.99 -1.57 -11.52
CA ILE A 14 4.83 -0.99 -11.22
C ILE A 14 4.05 -0.92 -12.45
N ASP A 15 3.41 -2.01 -12.74
CA ASP A 15 2.49 -2.07 -13.83
C ASP A 15 1.13 -1.66 -13.30
N LYS A 16 0.73 -0.47 -13.62
CA LYS A 16 -0.50 0.09 -13.12
C LYS A 16 -1.71 -0.75 -13.52
N ASN A 17 -1.67 -1.35 -14.69
CA ASN A 17 -2.78 -2.18 -15.15
C ASN A 17 -2.94 -3.42 -14.28
N ILE A 18 -1.82 -4.02 -13.86
CA ILE A 18 -1.87 -5.17 -12.97
C ILE A 18 -2.37 -4.76 -11.60
N LEU A 19 -1.89 -3.62 -11.09
CA LEU A 19 -2.35 -3.14 -9.79
C LEU A 19 -3.86 -2.87 -9.81
N GLU A 20 -4.36 -2.31 -10.90
CA GLU A 20 -5.79 -2.05 -11.00
C GLU A 20 -6.59 -3.34 -11.04
N LYS A 21 -6.06 -4.37 -11.69
CA LYS A 21 -6.72 -5.67 -11.68
C LYS A 21 -6.80 -6.24 -10.28
N ILE A 22 -5.74 -6.07 -9.51
CA ILE A 22 -5.71 -6.56 -8.13
C ILE A 22 -6.80 -5.88 -7.30
N VAL A 23 -6.88 -4.54 -7.36
CA VAL A 23 -7.84 -3.84 -6.53
C VAL A 23 -9.28 -4.03 -7.00
N ASN A 24 -9.46 -4.49 -8.23
CA ASN A 24 -10.80 -4.71 -8.76
C ASN A 24 -11.27 -6.16 -8.63
N THR A 25 -10.42 -7.03 -8.06
CA THR A 25 -10.82 -8.43 -7.86
C THR A 25 -11.94 -8.57 -6.84
N THR A 26 -12.08 -7.60 -5.95
CA THR A 26 -13.14 -7.64 -4.96
C THR A 26 -13.62 -6.21 -4.72
N SER A 27 -14.78 -6.08 -4.10
CA SER A 27 -15.29 -4.76 -3.77
C SER A 27 -14.60 -4.23 -2.52
N ILE A 28 -13.97 -3.08 -2.65
CA ILE A 28 -13.23 -2.45 -1.54
C ILE A 28 -14.05 -1.36 -0.88
N GLU A 29 -14.95 -0.74 -1.64
CA GLU A 29 -15.73 0.38 -1.14
C GLU A 29 -16.49 -0.01 0.12
N GLY A 30 -16.32 0.81 1.17
CA GLY A 30 -17.01 0.58 2.42
C GLY A 30 -16.48 -0.58 3.25
N LYS A 31 -15.39 -1.22 2.82
CA LYS A 31 -14.83 -2.35 3.54
C LYS A 31 -13.65 -1.94 4.40
N ASN A 32 -13.35 -2.75 5.39
CA ASN A 32 -12.14 -2.60 6.20
C ASN A 32 -11.02 -3.33 5.48
N VAL A 33 -9.92 -2.65 5.22
CA VAL A 33 -8.83 -3.20 4.43
C VAL A 33 -7.54 -3.19 5.22
N LEU A 34 -6.76 -4.24 5.09
CA LEU A 34 -5.44 -4.35 5.68
C LEU A 34 -4.46 -4.67 4.57
N GLU A 35 -3.43 -3.85 4.41
CA GLU A 35 -2.38 -4.09 3.43
C GLU A 35 -1.09 -4.37 4.19
N ILE A 36 -0.38 -5.43 3.82
CA ILE A 36 0.86 -5.81 4.46
C ILE A 36 2.00 -5.57 3.48
N GLY A 37 3.03 -4.85 3.95
CA GLY A 37 4.20 -4.57 3.14
C GLY A 37 3.91 -3.66 1.94
N PRO A 38 3.30 -2.50 2.17
CA PRO A 38 2.91 -1.63 1.05
C PRO A 38 4.07 -1.02 0.26
N GLY A 39 5.28 -1.09 0.81
CA GLY A 39 6.44 -0.55 0.12
C GLY A 39 6.31 0.93 -0.18
N THR A 40 6.35 1.29 -1.45
CA THR A 40 6.30 2.69 -1.85
C THR A 40 4.89 3.29 -1.81
N GLY A 41 3.87 2.44 -1.64
CA GLY A 41 2.50 2.93 -1.53
C GLY A 41 1.73 3.01 -2.83
N ASN A 42 2.24 2.39 -3.89
CA ASN A 42 1.55 2.44 -5.17
C ASN A 42 0.21 1.73 -5.12
N LEU A 43 0.17 0.54 -4.55
CA LEU A 43 -1.09 -0.17 -4.38
C LEU A 43 -1.96 0.53 -3.35
N THR A 44 -1.32 1.10 -2.31
CA THR A 44 -2.03 1.83 -1.27
C THR A 44 -2.87 2.96 -1.87
N SER A 45 -2.28 3.72 -2.80
CA SER A 45 -2.98 4.82 -3.46
C SER A 45 -4.22 4.33 -4.19
N LEU A 46 -4.10 3.20 -4.91
CA LEU A 46 -5.23 2.67 -5.67
C LEU A 46 -6.33 2.17 -4.75
N ILE A 47 -5.95 1.55 -3.64
CA ILE A 47 -6.93 1.09 -2.67
C ILE A 47 -7.71 2.27 -2.08
N LEU A 48 -7.00 3.36 -1.77
CA LEU A 48 -7.67 4.54 -1.24
C LEU A 48 -8.67 5.12 -2.22
N GLU A 49 -8.38 5.05 -3.51
CA GLU A 49 -9.29 5.55 -4.53
C GLU A 49 -10.62 4.79 -4.51
N LYS A 50 -10.61 3.57 -4.01
CA LYS A 50 -11.81 2.74 -3.96
C LYS A 50 -12.63 3.00 -2.70
N LYS A 51 -12.21 3.95 -1.87
CA LYS A 51 -12.96 4.42 -0.71
C LYS A 51 -13.29 3.34 0.31
N PRO A 52 -12.25 2.70 0.88
CA PRO A 52 -12.49 1.74 1.95
C PRO A 52 -13.05 2.46 3.19
N LYS A 53 -13.72 1.72 4.04
CA LYS A 53 -14.24 2.29 5.28
C LYS A 53 -13.11 2.56 6.27
N LYS A 54 -12.24 1.58 6.44
CA LYS A 54 -11.05 1.71 7.28
C LYS A 54 -9.90 1.07 6.54
N PHE A 55 -8.73 1.68 6.61
CA PHE A 55 -7.59 1.18 5.88
C PHE A 55 -6.36 1.25 6.77
N CYS A 56 -5.81 0.07 7.08
CA CYS A 56 -4.58 -0.02 7.86
C CYS A 56 -3.50 -0.63 6.98
N VAL A 57 -2.27 -0.18 7.15
CA VAL A 57 -1.14 -0.78 6.47
C VAL A 57 -0.11 -1.16 7.52
N ILE A 58 0.54 -2.30 7.32
CA ILE A 58 1.60 -2.76 8.20
C ILE A 58 2.90 -2.72 7.40
N GLU A 59 3.85 -1.93 7.87
CA GLU A 59 5.13 -1.77 7.21
C GLU A 59 6.23 -1.87 8.26
N LYS A 60 7.14 -2.82 8.09
CA LYS A 60 8.20 -3.02 9.07
C LYS A 60 9.37 -2.07 8.88
N ASP A 61 9.57 -1.53 7.69
CA ASP A 61 10.67 -0.63 7.42
C ASP A 61 10.33 0.76 7.97
N ASN A 62 11.18 1.27 8.87
CA ASN A 62 10.92 2.53 9.55
C ASN A 62 10.81 3.71 8.58
N ASP A 63 11.69 3.75 7.59
CA ASP A 63 11.70 4.87 6.66
C ASP A 63 10.48 4.84 5.75
N LEU A 64 10.11 3.65 5.29
CA LEU A 64 8.92 3.53 4.44
C LEU A 64 7.66 3.83 5.23
N ALA A 65 7.61 3.38 6.49
CA ALA A 65 6.44 3.66 7.33
C ALA A 65 6.28 5.16 7.53
N GLU A 66 7.38 5.87 7.74
CA GLU A 66 7.33 7.31 7.92
C GLU A 66 6.86 8.00 6.63
N LYS A 67 7.37 7.57 5.49
CA LYS A 67 6.96 8.15 4.22
C LYS A 67 5.47 7.92 3.96
N LEU A 68 4.99 6.72 4.27
CA LEU A 68 3.58 6.42 4.11
C LEU A 68 2.72 7.32 4.99
N THR A 69 3.13 7.49 6.25
CA THR A 69 2.41 8.35 7.16
C THR A 69 2.34 9.78 6.63
N ASN A 70 3.47 10.28 6.12
CA ASN A 70 3.54 11.64 5.61
C ASN A 70 2.74 11.81 4.32
N ASN A 71 2.81 10.81 3.43
CA ASN A 71 2.17 10.92 2.13
C ASN A 71 0.66 10.77 2.20
N PHE A 72 0.17 9.95 3.10
CA PHE A 72 -1.27 9.66 3.17
C PHE A 72 -1.95 10.30 4.37
N GLU A 73 -1.16 10.83 5.28
CA GLU A 73 -1.66 11.58 6.44
C GLU A 73 -2.71 10.78 7.21
N ASN A 74 -3.91 11.33 7.40
CA ASN A 74 -4.92 10.67 8.20
C ASN A 74 -5.79 9.70 7.41
N LYS A 75 -5.47 9.50 6.15
CA LYS A 75 -6.30 8.65 5.28
C LYS A 75 -6.07 7.17 5.54
N ILE A 76 -4.93 6.83 6.11
CA ILE A 76 -4.63 5.44 6.44
C ILE A 76 -4.04 5.40 7.84
N LYS A 77 -4.08 4.22 8.45
CA LYS A 77 -3.41 3.99 9.71
C LYS A 77 -2.18 3.15 9.42
N VAL A 78 -1.01 3.67 9.73
CA VAL A 78 0.25 2.95 9.49
C VAL A 78 0.70 2.29 10.78
N ILE A 79 0.93 0.99 10.73
CA ILE A 79 1.46 0.24 11.84
C ILE A 79 2.88 -0.16 11.46
N ASN A 80 3.86 0.41 12.16
CA ASN A 80 5.26 0.16 11.86
C ASN A 80 5.75 -1.03 12.65
N GLU A 81 5.35 -2.21 12.21
CA GLU A 81 5.72 -3.46 12.86
C GLU A 81 5.91 -4.55 11.84
N ASP A 82 6.39 -5.66 12.31
CA ASP A 82 6.65 -6.80 11.45
C ASP A 82 5.43 -7.70 11.32
#